data_764e299899a34908da1dfb187cbdea4f
#
_entry.id   764e299899a34908da1dfb187cbdea4f
#
_cell.length_a   1.000
_cell.length_b   1.000
_cell.length_c   1.000
_cell.angle_alpha   90.00
_cell.angle_beta   90.00
_cell.angle_gamma   90.00
#
_symmetry.space_group_name_H-M   'P 1'
#
loop_
_entity.id
_entity.type
_entity.pdbx_description
1 polymer ?
#
loop_
_entity_poly.entity_id
_entity_poly.type
_entity_poly.pdbx_seq_one_letter_code
_entity_poly.pdbx_strand_id
1 'polypeptide(L)'
;MIDGQRVVDHDGLHGASTKTGKTELAEGKRQIRIEYFAYGQPNSLRAFWSGPGFVEARLAEDSQNSAPIIVDEKTLAGIKAMQMGYTAILCSPDFLHLQEKREQLSDYEIASRLSYFLWSSMPDETLLELAKGKKLHNKRVLQTQVDRMLADSRSNAFIHHFTERWLRLDKISESPPELNGPFRIYWDRRMEPQIIAQTNAYFGELLHNNGPIRLLVDSDYTFLNEQIALVFYNRNDVKGDYLRKVATDDPRRGGVLTMPSVMTSTANGVDTSPVVRGVWVLENILGTPPAAPPPDVEPLSPDLSQAKTVREQLEIHREQATCNSCHRKIDPLGFAFENFDPIGRWRDRYRVGGEIDPSTTLANGTELNDIIALKSMLAENESQIVRGLTKKLLAYSSGRVLEPVDRGEVDRIVSALDKSGNHLKDLIKEIVVSDIFLTK
;
A
#
# COMPACT_ATOMS: atom_id res chain seq x y z
N MET A 1 -31.25 -22.66 15.24
CA MET A 1 -32.22 -23.59 15.87
C MET A 1 -31.54 -24.94 16.03
N ILE A 2 -31.82 -25.63 17.09
CA ILE A 2 -31.41 -27.04 17.31
C ILE A 2 -32.67 -27.86 17.55
N ASP A 3 -32.87 -28.93 16.81
CA ASP A 3 -34.07 -29.77 16.85
C ASP A 3 -35.40 -28.98 16.82
N GLY A 4 -35.42 -27.90 16.04
CA GLY A 4 -36.58 -27.01 15.92
C GLY A 4 -36.69 -25.93 17.00
N GLN A 5 -35.91 -25.99 18.07
CA GLN A 5 -35.91 -24.98 19.12
C GLN A 5 -34.93 -23.83 18.78
N ARG A 6 -35.40 -22.60 18.91
CA ARG A 6 -34.53 -21.39 18.68
C ARG A 6 -33.61 -21.23 19.87
N VAL A 7 -32.29 -21.35 19.66
CA VAL A 7 -31.24 -21.20 20.68
C VAL A 7 -30.59 -19.84 20.63
N VAL A 8 -30.38 -19.29 19.43
CA VAL A 8 -29.83 -17.94 19.22
C VAL A 8 -30.78 -17.20 18.28
N ASP A 9 -31.10 -15.96 18.66
CA ASP A 9 -31.79 -15.00 17.81
C ASP A 9 -30.88 -13.77 17.67
N HIS A 10 -30.49 -13.49 16.45
CA HIS A 10 -29.61 -12.37 16.12
C HIS A 10 -30.14 -11.72 14.82
N ASP A 11 -31.40 -11.37 14.85
CA ASP A 11 -32.12 -10.76 13.74
C ASP A 11 -31.96 -9.23 13.75
N GLY A 12 -32.15 -8.61 12.58
CA GLY A 12 -32.04 -7.17 12.38
C GLY A 12 -30.72 -6.71 11.76
N LEU A 13 -30.68 -5.43 11.39
CA LEU A 13 -29.49 -4.80 10.81
C LEU A 13 -28.49 -4.43 11.91
N HIS A 14 -27.34 -5.05 11.88
CA HIS A 14 -26.26 -4.78 12.84
C HIS A 14 -24.88 -4.94 12.19
N GLY A 15 -23.85 -4.30 12.77
CA GLY A 15 -22.46 -4.56 12.44
C GLY A 15 -21.96 -5.92 12.90
N ALA A 16 -20.69 -6.22 12.69
CA ALA A 16 -20.08 -7.47 13.15
C ALA A 16 -20.22 -7.60 14.68
N SER A 17 -20.96 -8.60 15.14
CA SER A 17 -21.19 -8.86 16.56
C SER A 17 -21.39 -10.34 16.82
N THR A 18 -21.12 -10.77 18.06
CA THR A 18 -21.28 -12.17 18.48
C THR A 18 -22.47 -12.30 19.42
N LYS A 19 -23.32 -13.28 19.17
CA LYS A 19 -24.38 -13.70 20.10
C LYS A 19 -24.22 -15.14 20.51
N THR A 20 -24.45 -15.43 21.76
CA THR A 20 -24.33 -16.76 22.36
C THR A 20 -25.68 -17.20 22.92
N GLY A 21 -26.06 -18.45 22.70
CA GLY A 21 -27.19 -19.10 23.33
C GLY A 21 -26.77 -20.42 23.97
N LYS A 22 -27.52 -20.87 24.96
CA LYS A 22 -27.29 -22.15 25.65
C LYS A 22 -28.53 -23.03 25.55
N THR A 23 -28.33 -24.30 25.39
CA THR A 23 -29.40 -25.29 25.40
C THR A 23 -28.84 -26.61 25.94
N GLU A 24 -29.69 -27.39 26.62
CA GLU A 24 -29.37 -28.74 27.06
C GLU A 24 -29.75 -29.72 25.96
N LEU A 25 -28.85 -30.60 25.58
CA LEU A 25 -29.04 -31.61 24.55
C LEU A 25 -28.88 -32.99 25.17
N ALA A 26 -29.84 -33.86 24.93
CA ALA A 26 -29.69 -35.29 25.20
C ALA A 26 -28.68 -35.89 24.21
N GLU A 27 -28.07 -37.03 24.59
CA GLU A 27 -27.13 -37.76 23.76
C GLU A 27 -27.78 -38.18 22.40
N GLY A 28 -27.06 -38.06 21.32
CA GLY A 28 -27.47 -38.50 19.98
C GLY A 28 -27.23 -37.44 18.89
N LYS A 29 -27.61 -37.84 17.65
CA LYS A 29 -27.54 -36.93 16.49
C LYS A 29 -28.58 -35.82 16.62
N ARG A 30 -28.22 -34.60 16.33
CA ARG A 30 -29.10 -33.43 16.38
C ARG A 30 -29.14 -32.70 15.05
N GLN A 31 -30.32 -32.16 14.72
CA GLN A 31 -30.44 -31.31 13.55
C GLN A 31 -30.18 -29.86 13.91
N ILE A 32 -29.16 -29.28 13.28
CA ILE A 32 -28.84 -27.85 13.45
C ILE A 32 -29.28 -27.13 12.18
N ARG A 33 -30.09 -26.08 12.36
CA ARG A 33 -30.51 -25.19 11.28
C ARG A 33 -30.01 -23.77 11.57
N ILE A 34 -29.16 -23.22 10.69
CA ILE A 34 -28.68 -21.85 10.74
C ILE A 34 -29.32 -21.12 9.57
N GLU A 35 -30.07 -20.06 9.87
CA GLU A 35 -30.61 -19.14 8.87
C GLU A 35 -29.77 -17.86 8.96
N TYR A 36 -29.20 -17.44 7.84
CA TYR A 36 -28.38 -16.27 7.75
C TYR A 36 -28.86 -15.38 6.61
N PHE A 37 -29.12 -14.14 6.93
CA PHE A 37 -29.46 -13.10 5.98
C PHE A 37 -28.41 -12.02 6.04
N ALA A 38 -27.89 -11.59 4.87
CA ALA A 38 -26.90 -10.54 4.78
C ALA A 38 -27.30 -9.51 3.74
N TYR A 39 -27.16 -8.24 4.11
CA TYR A 39 -27.35 -7.11 3.20
C TYR A 39 -26.05 -6.32 3.13
N GLY A 40 -25.44 -6.26 1.92
CA GLY A 40 -24.18 -5.56 1.71
C GLY A 40 -22.94 -6.47 1.84
N GLN A 41 -21.74 -5.93 1.76
CA GLN A 41 -20.45 -6.63 1.84
C GLN A 41 -19.48 -5.88 2.79
N PRO A 42 -18.49 -6.56 3.40
CA PRO A 42 -18.23 -8.00 3.39
C PRO A 42 -19.12 -8.76 4.40
N ASN A 43 -19.62 -9.92 4.00
CA ASN A 43 -20.47 -10.76 4.84
C ASN A 43 -19.69 -11.98 5.33
N SER A 44 -19.73 -12.25 6.62
CA SER A 44 -19.19 -13.47 7.18
C SER A 44 -20.10 -14.01 8.26
N LEU A 45 -20.39 -15.32 8.18
CA LEU A 45 -21.02 -16.06 9.25
C LEU A 45 -20.00 -17.04 9.83
N ARG A 46 -19.81 -16.99 11.15
CA ARG A 46 -19.02 -17.97 11.89
C ARG A 46 -19.88 -18.52 13.00
N ALA A 47 -20.06 -19.83 13.03
CA ALA A 47 -20.77 -20.51 14.10
C ALA A 47 -19.81 -21.43 14.85
N PHE A 48 -19.84 -21.36 16.17
CA PHE A 48 -19.04 -22.17 17.08
C PHE A 48 -19.95 -22.82 18.11
N TRP A 49 -19.52 -23.93 18.65
CA TRP A 49 -20.17 -24.57 19.76
C TRP A 49 -19.16 -25.04 20.81
N SER A 50 -19.59 -25.11 22.05
CA SER A 50 -18.77 -25.59 23.16
C SER A 50 -19.67 -26.29 24.18
N GLY A 51 -19.09 -27.16 25.00
CA GLY A 51 -19.83 -27.88 26.03
C GLY A 51 -18.94 -28.46 27.11
N PRO A 52 -19.51 -29.13 28.14
CA PRO A 52 -18.74 -29.78 29.13
C PRO A 52 -17.75 -30.79 28.54
N GLY A 53 -16.47 -30.65 28.85
CA GLY A 53 -15.44 -31.58 28.42
C GLY A 53 -14.87 -31.38 27.02
N PHE A 54 -15.27 -30.34 26.28
CA PHE A 54 -14.62 -29.99 25.02
C PHE A 54 -14.47 -28.46 24.82
N VAL A 55 -13.41 -28.07 24.13
CA VAL A 55 -13.17 -26.68 23.77
C VAL A 55 -14.07 -26.26 22.61
N GLU A 56 -14.26 -24.94 22.49
CA GLU A 56 -15.03 -24.35 21.39
C GLU A 56 -14.55 -24.87 20.03
N ALA A 57 -15.48 -25.44 19.25
CA ALA A 57 -15.24 -25.94 17.92
C ALA A 57 -16.10 -25.21 16.90
N ARG A 58 -15.58 -24.98 15.71
CA ARG A 58 -16.32 -24.39 14.59
C ARG A 58 -17.29 -25.42 14.03
N LEU A 59 -18.55 -25.02 13.83
CA LEU A 59 -19.50 -25.78 13.04
C LEU A 59 -19.08 -25.67 11.56
N ALA A 60 -18.59 -26.78 10.99
CA ALA A 60 -18.24 -26.84 9.57
C ALA A 60 -19.46 -27.39 8.76
N GLU A 61 -19.56 -26.99 7.49
CA GLU A 61 -20.62 -27.51 6.58
C GLU A 61 -20.57 -29.04 6.42
N ASP A 62 -19.38 -29.67 6.58
CA ASP A 62 -19.15 -31.11 6.44
C ASP A 62 -19.04 -31.88 7.77
N SER A 63 -19.59 -31.38 8.86
CA SER A 63 -19.46 -32.02 10.18
C SER A 63 -20.29 -33.29 10.36
N GLN A 64 -20.68 -33.97 9.27
CA GLN A 64 -21.42 -35.23 9.36
C GLN A 64 -20.63 -36.37 10.06
N ASN A 65 -19.32 -36.20 10.32
CA ASN A 65 -18.49 -37.26 10.87
C ASN A 65 -17.56 -36.87 12.04
N SER A 66 -17.61 -35.66 12.56
CA SER A 66 -16.79 -35.33 13.74
C SER A 66 -17.66 -35.30 15.01
N ALA A 67 -17.69 -36.41 15.73
CA ALA A 67 -18.11 -36.39 17.12
C ALA A 67 -17.29 -35.36 17.89
N PRO A 68 -17.88 -34.58 18.82
CA PRO A 68 -17.10 -33.70 19.68
C PRO A 68 -16.01 -34.51 20.36
N ILE A 69 -14.76 -34.00 20.25
CA ILE A 69 -13.68 -34.65 20.98
C ILE A 69 -13.91 -34.33 22.46
N ILE A 70 -14.42 -35.30 23.20
CA ILE A 70 -14.54 -35.21 24.65
C ILE A 70 -13.13 -35.41 25.21
N VAL A 71 -12.55 -34.37 25.75
CA VAL A 71 -11.23 -34.41 26.41
C VAL A 71 -11.44 -34.40 27.93
N ASP A 72 -10.74 -35.29 28.63
CA ASP A 72 -10.73 -35.26 30.10
C ASP A 72 -10.06 -33.98 30.62
N GLU A 73 -10.27 -33.67 31.92
CA GLU A 73 -9.72 -32.44 32.54
C GLU A 73 -8.20 -32.33 32.42
N LYS A 74 -7.48 -33.45 32.48
CA LYS A 74 -6.01 -33.48 32.40
C LYS A 74 -5.57 -33.14 30.96
N THR A 75 -6.23 -33.69 29.98
CA THR A 75 -5.98 -33.38 28.55
C THR A 75 -6.33 -31.93 28.26
N LEU A 76 -7.44 -31.41 28.77
CA LEU A 76 -7.83 -30.01 28.63
C LEU A 76 -6.81 -29.06 29.29
N ALA A 77 -6.32 -29.39 30.46
CA ALA A 77 -5.26 -28.65 31.14
C ALA A 77 -3.96 -28.65 30.31
N GLY A 78 -3.60 -29.80 29.73
CA GLY A 78 -2.47 -29.92 28.81
C GLY A 78 -2.60 -29.03 27.57
N ILE A 79 -3.79 -29.04 26.92
CA ILE A 79 -4.07 -28.17 25.78
C ILE A 79 -3.94 -26.70 26.15
N LYS A 80 -4.50 -26.27 27.30
CA LYS A 80 -4.38 -24.89 27.78
C LYS A 80 -2.93 -24.49 28.06
N ALA A 81 -2.13 -25.39 28.65
CA ALA A 81 -0.72 -25.15 28.88
C ALA A 81 0.05 -25.00 27.56
N MET A 82 -0.23 -25.82 26.56
CA MET A 82 0.34 -25.67 25.21
C MET A 82 -0.09 -24.37 24.54
N GLN A 83 -1.36 -23.98 24.64
CA GLN A 83 -1.85 -22.69 24.12
C GLN A 83 -1.08 -21.51 24.76
N MET A 84 -0.90 -21.53 26.09
CA MET A 84 -0.11 -20.51 26.77
C MET A 84 1.34 -20.50 26.30
N GLY A 85 1.96 -21.67 26.13
CA GLY A 85 3.32 -21.80 25.60
C GLY A 85 3.45 -21.24 24.17
N TYR A 86 2.54 -21.61 23.27
CA TYR A 86 2.52 -21.05 21.91
C TYR A 86 2.25 -19.55 21.92
N THR A 87 1.33 -19.06 22.74
CA THR A 87 1.07 -17.62 22.86
C THR A 87 2.32 -16.89 23.33
N ALA A 88 3.03 -17.41 24.33
CA ALA A 88 4.27 -16.82 24.84
C ALA A 88 5.36 -16.75 23.76
N ILE A 89 5.52 -17.82 22.94
CA ILE A 89 6.46 -17.85 21.83
C ILE A 89 6.05 -16.81 20.76
N LEU A 90 4.79 -16.84 20.32
CA LEU A 90 4.29 -15.96 19.25
C LEU A 90 4.27 -14.47 19.65
N CYS A 91 4.19 -14.18 20.95
CA CYS A 91 4.26 -12.81 21.49
C CYS A 91 5.67 -12.38 21.90
N SER A 92 6.66 -13.26 21.79
CA SER A 92 8.03 -12.90 22.19
C SER A 92 8.67 -11.94 21.18
N PRO A 93 9.51 -10.98 21.67
CA PRO A 93 10.27 -10.11 20.76
C PRO A 93 11.15 -10.87 19.77
N ASP A 94 11.69 -12.03 20.19
CA ASP A 94 12.55 -12.87 19.34
C ASP A 94 11.79 -13.50 18.17
N PHE A 95 10.48 -13.70 18.30
CA PHE A 95 9.61 -14.19 17.25
C PHE A 95 9.08 -13.06 16.35
N LEU A 96 8.72 -11.92 16.98
CA LEU A 96 8.07 -10.81 16.28
C LEU A 96 9.05 -9.90 15.53
N HIS A 97 10.31 -9.88 15.92
CA HIS A 97 11.32 -8.98 15.34
C HIS A 97 12.55 -9.77 14.89
N LEU A 98 13.12 -9.32 13.75
CA LEU A 98 14.42 -9.82 13.32
C LEU A 98 15.48 -9.33 14.31
N GLN A 99 16.16 -10.27 14.98
CA GLN A 99 17.27 -10.00 15.88
C GLN A 99 18.56 -9.89 15.06
N GLU A 100 19.02 -8.68 14.85
CA GLU A 100 20.24 -8.41 14.07
C GLU A 100 21.31 -7.79 14.99
N LYS A 101 22.56 -8.24 14.81
CA LYS A 101 23.71 -7.68 15.54
C LYS A 101 24.06 -6.30 14.97
N ARG A 102 24.70 -5.46 15.80
CA ARG A 102 25.04 -4.05 15.45
C ARG A 102 26.18 -3.91 14.41
N GLU A 103 26.78 -5.01 14.00
CA GLU A 103 27.90 -5.05 13.06
C GLU A 103 27.43 -5.65 11.73
N GLN A 104 28.38 -6.17 10.96
CA GLN A 104 28.09 -6.88 9.75
C GLN A 104 27.18 -8.08 10.03
N LEU A 105 26.11 -8.20 9.24
CA LEU A 105 25.15 -9.29 9.38
C LEU A 105 25.81 -10.64 9.06
N SER A 106 25.44 -11.68 9.80
CA SER A 106 25.78 -13.06 9.45
C SER A 106 25.01 -13.49 8.18
N ASP A 107 25.47 -14.55 7.52
CA ASP A 107 24.78 -15.10 6.34
C ASP A 107 23.31 -15.48 6.64
N TYR A 108 23.00 -15.96 7.85
CA TYR A 108 21.61 -16.27 8.24
C TYR A 108 20.75 -15.00 8.42
N GLU A 109 21.32 -13.92 8.96
CA GLU A 109 20.65 -12.64 9.06
C GLU A 109 20.42 -12.03 7.67
N ILE A 110 21.41 -12.14 6.76
CA ILE A 110 21.27 -11.72 5.35
C ILE A 110 20.18 -12.55 4.65
N ALA A 111 20.15 -13.89 4.84
CA ALA A 111 19.10 -14.74 4.28
C ALA A 111 17.71 -14.30 4.74
N SER A 112 17.56 -14.04 6.04
CA SER A 112 16.31 -13.57 6.63
C SER A 112 15.92 -12.19 6.07
N ARG A 113 16.81 -11.20 6.09
CA ARG A 113 16.57 -9.87 5.58
C ARG A 113 16.18 -9.89 4.10
N LEU A 114 16.89 -10.65 3.27
CA LEU A 114 16.58 -10.78 1.84
C LEU A 114 15.20 -11.43 1.62
N SER A 115 14.87 -12.48 2.38
CA SER A 115 13.60 -13.19 2.25
C SER A 115 12.41 -12.33 2.71
N TYR A 116 12.53 -11.65 3.84
CA TYR A 116 11.48 -10.74 4.29
C TYR A 116 11.35 -9.52 3.38
N PHE A 117 12.45 -9.01 2.82
CA PHE A 117 12.43 -7.92 1.85
C PHE A 117 11.62 -8.29 0.60
N LEU A 118 11.94 -9.45 -0.04
CA LEU A 118 11.38 -9.80 -1.36
C LEU A 118 10.15 -10.72 -1.30
N TRP A 119 9.93 -11.44 -0.21
CA TRP A 119 8.84 -12.41 -0.07
C TRP A 119 7.95 -12.23 1.15
N SER A 120 8.32 -11.34 2.07
CA SER A 120 7.62 -11.17 3.36
C SER A 120 7.43 -12.49 4.12
N SER A 121 8.37 -13.41 4.00
CA SER A 121 8.31 -14.74 4.59
C SER A 121 9.70 -15.24 4.98
N MET A 122 9.74 -16.39 5.67
CA MET A 122 10.99 -17.06 6.06
C MET A 122 11.85 -17.43 4.84
N PRO A 123 13.19 -17.49 5.01
CA PRO A 123 14.08 -18.00 3.97
C PRO A 123 13.71 -19.43 3.55
N ASP A 124 13.82 -19.70 2.26
CA ASP A 124 13.69 -21.05 1.73
C ASP A 124 14.98 -21.88 1.95
N GLU A 125 14.90 -23.18 1.65
CA GLU A 125 16.03 -24.10 1.82
C GLU A 125 17.27 -23.64 1.03
N THR A 126 17.08 -23.08 -0.16
CA THR A 126 18.19 -22.56 -0.99
C THR A 126 18.95 -21.43 -0.28
N LEU A 127 18.22 -20.47 0.32
CA LEU A 127 18.86 -19.39 1.08
C LEU A 127 19.54 -19.91 2.33
N LEU A 128 18.92 -20.87 3.04
CA LEU A 128 19.49 -21.47 4.24
C LEU A 128 20.76 -22.28 3.94
N GLU A 129 20.82 -23.02 2.85
CA GLU A 129 22.03 -23.75 2.41
C GLU A 129 23.15 -22.78 1.98
N LEU A 130 22.80 -21.66 1.31
CA LEU A 130 23.77 -20.60 1.00
C LEU A 130 24.33 -19.96 2.27
N ALA A 131 23.48 -19.71 3.26
CA ALA A 131 23.87 -19.15 4.55
C ALA A 131 24.79 -20.12 5.32
N LYS A 132 24.42 -21.39 5.39
CA LYS A 132 25.25 -22.45 5.98
C LYS A 132 26.63 -22.56 5.31
N GLY A 133 26.66 -22.38 3.99
CA GLY A 133 27.90 -22.37 3.19
C GLY A 133 28.69 -21.06 3.26
N LYS A 134 28.27 -20.06 4.02
CA LYS A 134 28.88 -18.73 4.14
C LYS A 134 29.07 -18.04 2.78
N LYS A 135 28.05 -18.08 1.92
CA LYS A 135 28.11 -17.59 0.53
C LYS A 135 27.37 -16.27 0.30
N LEU A 136 26.56 -15.80 1.27
CA LEU A 136 25.68 -14.63 1.08
C LEU A 136 26.40 -13.27 1.16
N HIS A 137 27.66 -13.23 1.62
CA HIS A 137 28.50 -12.03 1.46
C HIS A 137 29.06 -11.86 0.04
N ASN A 138 28.90 -12.86 -0.84
CA ASN A 138 29.32 -12.75 -2.23
C ASN A 138 28.26 -11.96 -3.03
N LYS A 139 28.63 -10.79 -3.54
CA LYS A 139 27.74 -9.90 -4.30
C LYS A 139 27.04 -10.60 -5.47
N ARG A 140 27.76 -11.42 -6.24
CA ARG A 140 27.17 -12.15 -7.38
C ARG A 140 26.13 -13.17 -6.92
N VAL A 141 26.40 -13.86 -5.81
CA VAL A 141 25.45 -14.82 -5.24
C VAL A 141 24.18 -14.09 -4.81
N LEU A 142 24.30 -12.97 -4.08
CA LEU A 142 23.12 -12.16 -3.68
C LEU A 142 22.32 -11.68 -4.89
N GLN A 143 22.97 -11.11 -5.90
CA GLN A 143 22.30 -10.64 -7.12
C GLN A 143 21.60 -11.78 -7.88
N THR A 144 22.20 -12.99 -7.92
CA THR A 144 21.57 -14.18 -8.49
C THR A 144 20.33 -14.60 -7.68
N GLN A 145 20.37 -14.50 -6.34
CA GLN A 145 19.21 -14.79 -5.52
C GLN A 145 18.08 -13.76 -5.74
N VAL A 146 18.39 -12.47 -5.93
CA VAL A 146 17.41 -11.47 -6.32
C VAL A 146 16.68 -11.87 -7.60
N ASP A 147 17.41 -12.26 -8.66
CA ASP A 147 16.79 -12.70 -9.92
C ASP A 147 15.86 -13.90 -9.71
N ARG A 148 16.32 -14.91 -8.98
CA ARG A 148 15.52 -16.10 -8.64
C ARG A 148 14.27 -15.72 -7.86
N MET A 149 14.43 -14.90 -6.83
CA MET A 149 13.35 -14.55 -5.91
C MET A 149 12.31 -13.63 -6.55
N LEU A 150 12.71 -12.72 -7.42
CA LEU A 150 11.80 -11.87 -8.17
C LEU A 150 11.05 -12.65 -9.27
N ALA A 151 11.59 -13.77 -9.76
CA ALA A 151 10.89 -14.65 -10.70
C ALA A 151 9.85 -15.56 -10.00
N ASP A 152 9.91 -15.70 -8.68
CA ASP A 152 8.97 -16.50 -7.88
C ASP A 152 7.70 -15.68 -7.56
N SER A 153 6.53 -16.32 -7.58
CA SER A 153 5.23 -15.67 -7.29
C SER A 153 5.15 -15.05 -5.89
N ARG A 154 5.95 -15.47 -4.93
CA ARG A 154 6.08 -14.88 -3.59
C ARG A 154 6.52 -13.40 -3.66
N SER A 155 7.20 -12.98 -4.73
CA SER A 155 7.56 -11.57 -4.95
C SER A 155 6.37 -10.62 -5.07
N ASN A 156 5.16 -11.15 -5.31
CA ASN A 156 3.94 -10.35 -5.26
C ASN A 156 3.69 -9.71 -3.88
N ALA A 157 4.19 -10.33 -2.81
CA ALA A 157 4.12 -9.75 -1.47
C ALA A 157 4.96 -8.45 -1.38
N PHE A 158 6.18 -8.46 -1.93
CA PHE A 158 7.01 -7.24 -2.03
C PHE A 158 6.31 -6.17 -2.87
N ILE A 159 5.81 -6.52 -4.06
CA ILE A 159 5.11 -5.58 -4.94
C ILE A 159 3.97 -4.91 -4.17
N HIS A 160 3.12 -5.69 -3.51
CA HIS A 160 1.97 -5.17 -2.75
C HIS A 160 2.40 -4.29 -1.56
N HIS A 161 3.23 -4.80 -0.68
CA HIS A 161 3.60 -4.10 0.54
C HIS A 161 4.46 -2.87 0.27
N PHE A 162 5.39 -2.95 -0.69
CA PHE A 162 6.23 -1.81 -1.04
C PHE A 162 5.42 -0.68 -1.70
N THR A 163 4.58 -0.99 -2.69
CA THR A 163 3.75 0.03 -3.35
C THR A 163 2.78 0.68 -2.38
N GLU A 164 2.16 -0.10 -1.49
CA GLU A 164 1.28 0.41 -0.44
C GLU A 164 2.00 1.45 0.44
N ARG A 165 3.20 1.10 0.93
CA ARG A 165 3.98 1.98 1.82
C ARG A 165 4.60 3.15 1.08
N TRP A 166 5.20 2.90 -0.08
CA TRP A 166 5.87 3.92 -0.89
C TRP A 166 4.89 4.99 -1.38
N LEU A 167 3.76 4.59 -1.92
CA LEU A 167 2.76 5.48 -2.52
C LEU A 167 1.68 5.95 -1.52
N ARG A 168 1.76 5.49 -0.26
CA ARG A 168 0.81 5.81 0.82
C ARG A 168 -0.63 5.38 0.49
N LEU A 169 -0.80 4.21 -0.12
CA LEU A 169 -2.12 3.70 -0.48
C LEU A 169 -2.95 3.29 0.76
N ASP A 170 -2.31 3.09 1.91
CA ASP A 170 -2.94 2.96 3.23
C ASP A 170 -3.89 4.13 3.56
N LYS A 171 -3.60 5.33 3.04
CA LYS A 171 -4.43 6.53 3.25
C LYS A 171 -5.82 6.47 2.58
N ILE A 172 -6.02 5.60 1.58
CA ILE A 172 -7.32 5.44 0.93
C ILE A 172 -8.41 5.06 1.94
N SER A 173 -8.10 4.10 2.84
CA SER A 173 -9.04 3.67 3.89
C SER A 173 -9.17 4.64 5.06
N GLU A 174 -8.20 5.55 5.28
CA GLU A 174 -8.28 6.58 6.31
C GLU A 174 -9.20 7.75 5.92
N SER A 175 -9.23 8.10 4.63
CA SER A 175 -10.05 9.20 4.08
C SER A 175 -10.77 8.74 2.81
N PRO A 176 -11.70 7.78 2.92
CA PRO A 176 -12.38 7.22 1.76
C PRO A 176 -13.26 8.25 1.08
N PRO A 177 -13.52 8.12 -0.24
CA PRO A 177 -14.41 9.01 -0.97
C PRO A 177 -15.83 9.06 -0.37
N GLU A 178 -16.44 10.23 -0.42
CA GLU A 178 -17.81 10.45 0.09
C GLU A 178 -18.80 9.45 -0.51
N LEU A 179 -19.52 8.72 0.36
CA LEU A 179 -20.46 7.67 -0.05
C LEU A 179 -21.70 8.25 -0.79
N ASN A 180 -22.18 9.38 -0.31
CA ASN A 180 -23.36 10.05 -0.87
C ASN A 180 -22.91 11.25 -1.69
N GLY A 181 -22.97 11.15 -3.02
CA GLY A 181 -22.55 12.26 -3.87
C GLY A 181 -21.93 11.81 -5.19
N PRO A 182 -21.05 12.64 -5.78
CA PRO A 182 -20.51 12.42 -7.11
C PRO A 182 -19.56 11.19 -7.19
N PHE A 183 -19.12 10.68 -6.03
CA PHE A 183 -18.18 9.55 -5.95
C PHE A 183 -18.87 8.21 -5.65
N ARG A 184 -20.21 8.16 -5.66
CA ARG A 184 -20.99 6.94 -5.42
C ARG A 184 -20.55 5.78 -6.33
N ILE A 185 -20.17 6.06 -7.56
CA ILE A 185 -19.65 5.05 -8.51
C ILE A 185 -18.42 4.31 -7.98
N TYR A 186 -17.60 4.96 -7.16
CA TYR A 186 -16.44 4.34 -6.51
C TYR A 186 -16.87 3.15 -5.62
N TRP A 187 -17.96 3.34 -4.87
CA TRP A 187 -18.53 2.34 -3.98
C TRP A 187 -19.33 1.28 -4.72
N ASP A 188 -20.25 1.71 -5.59
CA ASP A 188 -21.13 0.82 -6.34
C ASP A 188 -20.34 -0.19 -7.19
N ARG A 189 -19.14 0.20 -7.65
CA ARG A 189 -18.25 -0.63 -8.46
C ARG A 189 -17.07 -1.19 -7.71
N ARG A 190 -16.98 -1.00 -6.39
CA ARG A 190 -15.89 -1.48 -5.54
C ARG A 190 -14.51 -1.15 -6.12
N MET A 191 -14.27 0.14 -6.36
CA MET A 191 -13.08 0.57 -7.09
C MET A 191 -11.80 0.43 -6.29
N GLU A 192 -11.83 0.51 -4.95
CA GLU A 192 -10.63 0.50 -4.10
C GLU A 192 -9.69 -0.70 -4.37
N PRO A 193 -10.13 -1.97 -4.27
CA PRO A 193 -9.22 -3.08 -4.55
C PRO A 193 -8.75 -3.10 -6.02
N GLN A 194 -9.54 -2.57 -6.94
CA GLN A 194 -9.20 -2.57 -8.36
C GLN A 194 -8.10 -1.55 -8.69
N ILE A 195 -8.18 -0.33 -8.14
CA ILE A 195 -7.16 0.71 -8.36
C ILE A 195 -5.84 0.39 -7.65
N ILE A 196 -5.88 -0.29 -6.50
CA ILE A 196 -4.69 -0.84 -5.84
C ILE A 196 -4.07 -1.95 -6.71
N ALA A 197 -4.90 -2.88 -7.21
CA ALA A 197 -4.43 -3.95 -8.10
C ALA A 197 -3.84 -3.40 -9.41
N GLN A 198 -4.38 -2.31 -9.97
CA GLN A 198 -3.82 -1.60 -11.12
C GLN A 198 -2.40 -1.14 -10.84
N THR A 199 -2.18 -0.50 -9.70
CA THR A 199 -0.88 0.03 -9.29
C THR A 199 0.13 -1.09 -9.08
N ASN A 200 -0.28 -2.18 -8.43
CA ASN A 200 0.55 -3.36 -8.22
C ASN A 200 0.93 -4.05 -9.55
N ALA A 201 -0.03 -4.19 -10.46
CA ALA A 201 0.23 -4.77 -11.79
C ALA A 201 1.22 -3.91 -12.59
N TYR A 202 1.09 -2.59 -12.52
CA TYR A 202 2.01 -1.66 -13.19
C TYR A 202 3.43 -1.74 -12.64
N PHE A 203 3.58 -1.66 -11.30
CA PHE A 203 4.89 -1.76 -10.66
C PHE A 203 5.51 -3.16 -10.87
N GLY A 204 4.71 -4.21 -10.79
CA GLY A 204 5.14 -5.59 -11.05
C GLY A 204 5.65 -5.80 -12.47
N GLU A 205 4.95 -5.25 -13.47
CA GLU A 205 5.40 -5.29 -14.87
C GLU A 205 6.78 -4.63 -15.04
N LEU A 206 6.93 -3.42 -14.46
CA LEU A 206 8.19 -2.69 -14.51
C LEU A 206 9.33 -3.45 -13.82
N LEU A 207 9.03 -4.05 -12.67
CA LEU A 207 10.00 -4.83 -11.90
C LEU A 207 10.43 -6.11 -12.63
N HIS A 208 9.47 -6.92 -13.08
CA HIS A 208 9.77 -8.22 -13.68
C HIS A 208 10.52 -8.08 -15.01
N ASN A 209 10.20 -7.07 -15.80
CA ASN A 209 10.84 -6.79 -17.08
C ASN A 209 12.09 -5.91 -16.96
N ASN A 210 12.53 -5.58 -15.76
CA ASN A 210 13.64 -4.66 -15.51
C ASN A 210 13.49 -3.35 -16.30
N GLY A 211 12.30 -2.74 -16.22
CA GLY A 211 12.01 -1.51 -16.94
C GLY A 211 12.73 -0.30 -16.35
N PRO A 212 12.94 0.77 -17.17
CA PRO A 212 13.59 1.98 -16.71
C PRO A 212 12.72 2.73 -15.68
N ILE A 213 13.36 3.24 -14.62
CA ILE A 213 12.71 3.89 -13.46
C ILE A 213 11.91 5.13 -13.89
N ARG A 214 12.32 5.84 -14.94
CA ARG A 214 11.59 7.01 -15.46
C ARG A 214 10.12 6.70 -15.83
N LEU A 215 9.81 5.45 -16.20
CA LEU A 215 8.45 5.03 -16.48
C LEU A 215 7.53 5.13 -15.26
N LEU A 216 8.06 5.20 -14.05
CA LEU A 216 7.25 5.44 -12.85
C LEU A 216 6.56 6.82 -12.88
N VAL A 217 7.11 7.80 -13.57
CA VAL A 217 6.52 9.14 -13.67
C VAL A 217 5.89 9.42 -15.03
N ASP A 218 6.45 8.85 -16.11
CA ASP A 218 5.92 9.05 -17.46
C ASP A 218 6.02 7.76 -18.28
N SER A 219 4.88 7.26 -18.72
CA SER A 219 4.73 6.00 -19.43
C SER A 219 3.62 6.07 -20.47
N ASP A 220 3.82 5.38 -21.57
CA ASP A 220 2.87 5.24 -22.69
C ASP A 220 1.88 4.08 -22.50
N TYR A 221 1.90 3.41 -21.31
CA TYR A 221 0.98 2.31 -20.99
C TYR A 221 0.52 2.36 -19.54
N THR A 222 -0.57 1.65 -19.28
CA THR A 222 -1.09 1.37 -17.94
C THR A 222 -1.77 -0.01 -17.91
N PHE A 223 -2.35 -0.40 -16.77
CA PHE A 223 -3.11 -1.63 -16.64
C PHE A 223 -4.58 -1.30 -16.41
N LEU A 224 -5.47 -1.83 -17.25
CA LEU A 224 -6.90 -1.57 -17.19
C LEU A 224 -7.69 -2.88 -17.21
N ASN A 225 -8.78 -2.91 -16.45
CA ASN A 225 -9.96 -3.73 -16.69
C ASN A 225 -11.10 -2.84 -17.16
N GLU A 226 -12.25 -3.43 -17.49
CA GLU A 226 -13.41 -2.66 -17.98
C GLU A 226 -13.86 -1.57 -17.02
N GLN A 227 -13.89 -1.85 -15.72
CA GLN A 227 -14.38 -0.90 -14.73
C GLN A 227 -13.45 0.32 -14.56
N ILE A 228 -12.15 0.07 -14.46
CA ILE A 228 -11.15 1.14 -14.37
C ILE A 228 -11.14 1.98 -15.65
N ALA A 229 -11.21 1.33 -16.82
CA ALA A 229 -11.24 2.00 -18.12
C ALA A 229 -12.44 2.94 -18.23
N LEU A 230 -13.63 2.48 -17.89
CA LEU A 230 -14.87 3.28 -17.95
C LEU A 230 -14.85 4.43 -16.94
N VAL A 231 -14.49 4.17 -15.69
CA VAL A 231 -14.64 5.14 -14.58
C VAL A 231 -13.59 6.24 -14.66
N PHE A 232 -12.32 5.89 -14.95
CA PHE A 232 -11.20 6.81 -14.81
C PHE A 232 -10.55 7.26 -16.11
N TYR A 233 -10.68 6.45 -17.17
CA TYR A 233 -10.00 6.72 -18.45
C TYR A 233 -10.98 7.08 -19.58
N ASN A 234 -12.30 7.08 -19.30
CA ASN A 234 -13.36 7.31 -20.29
C ASN A 234 -13.20 6.44 -21.53
N ARG A 235 -12.80 5.17 -21.36
CA ARG A 235 -12.57 4.19 -22.42
C ARG A 235 -13.58 3.06 -22.33
N ASN A 236 -14.15 2.65 -23.46
CA ASN A 236 -15.14 1.58 -23.56
C ASN A 236 -14.67 0.38 -24.42
N ASP A 237 -13.44 0.42 -24.91
CA ASP A 237 -12.80 -0.61 -25.73
C ASP A 237 -12.16 -1.74 -24.91
N VAL A 238 -11.89 -1.50 -23.62
CA VAL A 238 -11.38 -2.53 -22.70
C VAL A 238 -12.56 -3.29 -22.11
N LYS A 239 -12.58 -4.64 -22.24
CA LYS A 239 -13.68 -5.48 -21.77
C LYS A 239 -13.22 -6.53 -20.76
N GLY A 240 -14.09 -6.84 -19.79
CA GLY A 240 -13.91 -7.89 -18.79
C GLY A 240 -13.13 -7.45 -17.56
N ASP A 241 -13.06 -8.35 -16.57
CA ASP A 241 -12.60 -8.02 -15.20
C ASP A 241 -11.08 -8.11 -15.01
N TYR A 242 -10.36 -8.78 -15.92
CA TYR A 242 -8.93 -8.97 -15.79
C TYR A 242 -8.14 -7.74 -16.22
N LEU A 243 -7.19 -7.35 -15.38
CA LEU A 243 -6.22 -6.30 -15.71
C LEU A 243 -5.35 -6.76 -16.89
N ARG A 244 -5.18 -5.88 -17.86
CA ARG A 244 -4.29 -6.07 -19.02
C ARG A 244 -3.51 -4.80 -19.28
N LYS A 245 -2.30 -4.98 -19.81
CA LYS A 245 -1.47 -3.88 -20.27
C LYS A 245 -2.13 -3.22 -21.50
N VAL A 246 -2.33 -1.93 -21.43
CA VAL A 246 -3.01 -1.12 -22.46
C VAL A 246 -2.19 0.13 -22.72
N ALA A 247 -1.98 0.47 -23.98
CA ALA A 247 -1.39 1.76 -24.34
C ALA A 247 -2.30 2.91 -23.87
N THR A 248 -1.70 3.98 -23.38
CA THR A 248 -2.41 5.22 -23.08
C THR A 248 -2.11 6.26 -24.14
N ASP A 249 -3.15 6.68 -24.89
CA ASP A 249 -3.07 7.73 -25.90
C ASP A 249 -3.28 9.12 -25.29
N ASP A 250 -3.54 9.16 -23.98
CA ASP A 250 -3.74 10.39 -23.22
C ASP A 250 -2.45 10.76 -22.47
N PRO A 251 -1.72 11.81 -22.89
CA PRO A 251 -0.46 12.20 -22.26
C PRO A 251 -0.61 12.65 -20.81
N ARG A 252 -1.85 12.95 -20.37
CA ARG A 252 -2.17 13.27 -18.95
C ARG A 252 -2.06 12.04 -18.06
N ARG A 253 -2.11 10.83 -18.64
CA ARG A 253 -2.06 9.53 -17.96
C ARG A 253 -0.68 8.90 -18.12
N GLY A 254 -0.49 7.75 -17.48
CA GLY A 254 0.77 6.99 -17.49
C GLY A 254 1.66 7.28 -16.27
N GLY A 255 2.41 6.26 -15.88
CA GLY A 255 3.16 6.27 -14.62
C GLY A 255 2.26 6.20 -13.38
N VAL A 256 2.87 6.27 -12.19
CA VAL A 256 2.13 6.18 -10.91
C VAL A 256 1.47 7.50 -10.50
N LEU A 257 1.97 8.64 -11.00
CA LEU A 257 1.54 9.97 -10.57
C LEU A 257 0.04 10.21 -10.73
N THR A 258 -0.53 9.73 -11.82
CA THR A 258 -1.93 9.99 -12.19
C THR A 258 -2.83 8.77 -12.05
N MET A 259 -2.35 7.75 -11.32
CA MET A 259 -3.17 6.58 -10.99
C MET A 259 -4.30 6.94 -10.03
N PRO A 260 -5.49 6.38 -10.24
CA PRO A 260 -6.63 6.62 -9.33
C PRO A 260 -6.30 6.33 -7.86
N SER A 261 -5.50 5.31 -7.57
CA SER A 261 -5.06 4.98 -6.20
C SER A 261 -4.28 6.12 -5.54
N VAL A 262 -3.35 6.74 -6.28
CA VAL A 262 -2.56 7.89 -5.80
C VAL A 262 -3.45 9.14 -5.65
N MET A 263 -4.33 9.38 -6.62
CA MET A 263 -5.25 10.52 -6.53
C MET A 263 -6.20 10.40 -5.32
N THR A 264 -6.68 9.18 -5.04
CA THR A 264 -7.57 8.91 -3.90
C THR A 264 -6.81 9.01 -2.57
N SER A 265 -5.60 8.45 -2.48
CA SER A 265 -4.79 8.50 -1.24
C SER A 265 -4.29 9.90 -0.87
N THR A 266 -4.32 10.84 -1.83
CA THR A 266 -3.89 12.24 -1.66
C THR A 266 -5.05 13.24 -1.63
N ALA A 267 -6.27 12.76 -1.44
CA ALA A 267 -7.49 13.55 -1.25
C ALA A 267 -8.06 13.36 0.16
N ASN A 268 -9.00 14.20 0.55
CA ASN A 268 -9.69 14.08 1.85
C ASN A 268 -11.05 13.37 1.77
N GLY A 269 -11.32 12.70 0.65
CA GLY A 269 -12.58 12.01 0.37
C GLY A 269 -13.68 12.90 -0.21
N VAL A 270 -13.59 14.21 -0.07
CA VAL A 270 -14.59 15.20 -0.56
C VAL A 270 -13.98 16.10 -1.63
N ASP A 271 -12.81 16.66 -1.33
CA ASP A 271 -12.11 17.61 -2.19
C ASP A 271 -10.64 17.24 -2.37
N THR A 272 -10.01 17.84 -3.38
CA THR A 272 -8.58 17.71 -3.65
C THR A 272 -7.79 18.65 -2.74
N SER A 273 -6.52 18.30 -2.50
CA SER A 273 -5.60 19.14 -1.74
C SER A 273 -4.28 19.30 -2.51
N PRO A 274 -4.05 20.46 -3.15
CA PRO A 274 -2.75 20.73 -3.79
C PRO A 274 -1.59 20.59 -2.81
N VAL A 275 -1.76 21.01 -1.56
CA VAL A 275 -0.71 20.89 -0.54
C VAL A 275 -0.35 19.42 -0.29
N VAL A 276 -1.34 18.57 -0.05
CA VAL A 276 -1.10 17.13 0.19
C VAL A 276 -0.46 16.46 -1.03
N ARG A 277 -0.94 16.76 -2.25
CA ARG A 277 -0.37 16.26 -3.50
C ARG A 277 1.06 16.74 -3.72
N GLY A 278 1.35 18.01 -3.44
CA GLY A 278 2.69 18.58 -3.54
C GLY A 278 3.67 17.95 -2.54
N VAL A 279 3.25 17.80 -1.28
CA VAL A 279 4.04 17.09 -0.24
C VAL A 279 4.28 15.64 -0.69
N TRP A 280 3.27 14.96 -1.22
CA TRP A 280 3.38 13.59 -1.68
C TRP A 280 4.43 13.44 -2.80
N VAL A 281 4.46 14.35 -3.78
CA VAL A 281 5.49 14.36 -4.84
C VAL A 281 6.88 14.55 -4.26
N LEU A 282 7.06 15.55 -3.37
CA LEU A 282 8.35 15.81 -2.72
C LEU A 282 8.84 14.61 -1.92
N GLU A 283 7.96 14.01 -1.13
CA GLU A 283 8.31 12.92 -0.22
C GLU A 283 8.51 11.58 -0.94
N ASN A 284 7.58 11.21 -1.83
CA ASN A 284 7.51 9.84 -2.36
C ASN A 284 8.17 9.68 -3.73
N ILE A 285 8.22 10.74 -4.54
CA ILE A 285 8.86 10.71 -5.86
C ILE A 285 10.27 11.30 -5.78
N LEU A 286 10.40 12.50 -5.23
CA LEU A 286 11.68 13.22 -5.19
C LEU A 286 12.56 12.86 -3.98
N GLY A 287 12.01 12.23 -2.94
CA GLY A 287 12.74 11.87 -1.72
C GLY A 287 13.29 13.08 -0.95
N THR A 288 12.59 14.22 -1.04
CA THR A 288 12.93 15.50 -0.39
C THR A 288 11.72 15.99 0.42
N PRO A 289 11.34 15.30 1.51
CA PRO A 289 10.21 15.71 2.33
C PRO A 289 10.40 17.14 2.84
N PRO A 290 9.35 17.99 2.84
CA PRO A 290 9.42 19.29 3.47
C PRO A 290 9.63 19.13 4.99
N ALA A 291 10.18 20.16 5.62
CA ALA A 291 10.24 20.22 7.07
C ALA A 291 8.82 20.17 7.66
N ALA A 292 8.68 19.57 8.85
CA ALA A 292 7.43 19.61 9.58
C ALA A 292 7.01 21.07 9.84
N PRO A 293 5.71 21.39 9.76
CA PRO A 293 5.23 22.72 10.09
C PRO A 293 5.59 23.07 11.53
N PRO A 294 5.90 24.33 11.85
CA PRO A 294 6.07 24.78 13.21
C PRO A 294 4.83 24.48 14.06
N PRO A 295 4.98 24.18 15.36
CA PRO A 295 3.86 23.77 16.22
C PRO A 295 2.75 24.84 16.38
N ASP A 296 3.08 26.10 16.11
CA ASP A 296 2.15 27.24 16.25
C ASP A 296 1.43 27.60 14.94
N VAL A 297 1.59 26.80 13.88
CA VAL A 297 0.89 27.04 12.60
C VAL A 297 -0.49 26.39 12.67
N GLU A 298 -1.54 27.21 12.66
CA GLU A 298 -2.91 26.72 12.53
C GLU A 298 -3.11 26.03 11.16
N PRO A 299 -3.82 24.90 11.11
CA PRO A 299 -4.24 24.31 9.85
C PRO A 299 -5.01 25.33 9.01
N LEU A 300 -4.94 25.21 7.68
CA LEU A 300 -5.79 26.00 6.79
C LEU A 300 -7.23 25.93 7.28
N SER A 301 -7.79 27.08 7.63
CA SER A 301 -9.19 27.15 8.03
C SER A 301 -10.07 26.64 6.90
N PRO A 302 -11.04 25.76 7.16
CA PRO A 302 -12.04 25.40 6.18
C PRO A 302 -13.03 26.55 5.87
N ASP A 303 -12.89 27.71 6.53
CA ASP A 303 -13.72 28.88 6.26
C ASP A 303 -13.36 29.50 4.91
N LEU A 304 -14.07 29.05 3.89
CA LEU A 304 -14.02 29.54 2.50
C LEU A 304 -14.77 30.83 2.27
N SER A 305 -15.27 31.52 3.30
CA SER A 305 -16.12 32.68 3.16
C SER A 305 -15.49 33.84 2.38
N GLN A 306 -14.17 33.87 2.31
CA GLN A 306 -13.39 34.92 1.60
C GLN A 306 -12.75 34.45 0.29
N ALA A 307 -12.70 33.14 0.01
CA ALA A 307 -12.07 32.61 -1.19
C ALA A 307 -13.02 31.67 -1.95
N LYS A 308 -13.11 31.83 -3.26
CA LYS A 308 -13.97 31.02 -4.15
C LYS A 308 -13.29 29.73 -4.59
N THR A 309 -11.97 29.67 -4.51
CA THR A 309 -11.18 28.52 -4.98
C THR A 309 -10.11 28.16 -3.94
N VAL A 310 -9.64 26.90 -3.99
CA VAL A 310 -8.51 26.44 -3.17
C VAL A 310 -7.24 27.25 -3.46
N ARG A 311 -7.06 27.70 -4.70
CA ARG A 311 -5.93 28.57 -5.09
C ARG A 311 -5.96 29.90 -4.33
N GLU A 312 -7.10 30.60 -4.35
CA GLU A 312 -7.28 31.87 -3.63
C GLU A 312 -7.02 31.71 -2.13
N GLN A 313 -7.47 30.61 -1.53
CA GLN A 313 -7.19 30.31 -0.12
C GLN A 313 -5.70 30.17 0.17
N LEU A 314 -4.99 29.43 -0.68
CA LEU A 314 -3.55 29.23 -0.53
C LEU A 314 -2.77 30.52 -0.79
N GLU A 315 -3.25 31.38 -1.68
CA GLU A 315 -2.65 32.71 -1.92
C GLU A 315 -2.76 33.60 -0.69
N ILE A 316 -3.94 33.67 -0.07
CA ILE A 316 -4.14 34.40 1.21
C ILE A 316 -3.23 33.82 2.30
N HIS A 317 -3.17 32.48 2.44
CA HIS A 317 -2.30 31.85 3.43
C HIS A 317 -0.82 32.18 3.22
N ARG A 318 -0.37 32.28 1.98
CA ARG A 318 1.02 32.60 1.60
C ARG A 318 1.41 34.07 1.81
N GLU A 319 0.49 34.98 2.11
CA GLU A 319 0.84 36.35 2.48
C GLU A 319 1.71 36.39 3.72
N GLN A 320 1.63 35.39 4.60
CA GLN A 320 2.53 35.25 5.73
C GLN A 320 3.86 34.66 5.29
N ALA A 321 4.98 35.36 5.56
CA ALA A 321 6.32 34.97 5.11
C ALA A 321 6.76 33.59 5.62
N THR A 322 6.38 33.22 6.84
CA THR A 322 6.64 31.89 7.43
C THR A 322 5.97 30.79 6.65
N CYS A 323 4.68 30.94 6.29
CA CYS A 323 3.92 29.99 5.52
C CYS A 323 4.45 29.89 4.08
N ASN A 324 4.74 31.04 3.45
CA ASN A 324 5.26 31.09 2.09
C ASN A 324 6.60 30.36 1.92
N SER A 325 7.44 30.32 2.94
CA SER A 325 8.76 29.67 2.85
C SER A 325 8.68 28.18 2.47
N CYS A 326 7.62 27.48 2.91
CA CYS A 326 7.33 26.08 2.58
C CYS A 326 6.39 25.96 1.38
N HIS A 327 5.27 26.70 1.37
CA HIS A 327 4.20 26.57 0.37
C HIS A 327 4.67 26.89 -1.05
N ARG A 328 5.61 27.84 -1.26
CA ARG A 328 6.20 28.13 -2.57
C ARG A 328 6.93 26.93 -3.21
N LYS A 329 7.31 25.91 -2.43
CA LYS A 329 7.96 24.69 -2.92
C LYS A 329 6.96 23.53 -3.08
N ILE A 330 5.90 23.53 -2.28
CA ILE A 330 4.90 22.46 -2.17
C ILE A 330 3.77 22.66 -3.18
N ASP A 331 3.08 23.82 -3.08
CA ASP A 331 1.82 24.05 -3.80
C ASP A 331 1.96 23.96 -5.32
N PRO A 332 3.05 24.48 -5.94
CA PRO A 332 3.20 24.40 -7.39
C PRO A 332 3.15 22.96 -7.91
N LEU A 333 3.78 22.02 -7.21
CA LEU A 333 3.75 20.62 -7.61
C LEU A 333 2.35 20.02 -7.51
N GLY A 334 1.56 20.45 -6.53
CA GLY A 334 0.21 19.97 -6.31
C GLY A 334 -0.84 20.55 -7.23
N PHE A 335 -0.71 21.83 -7.62
CA PHE A 335 -1.64 22.47 -8.56
C PHE A 335 -1.69 21.78 -9.92
N ALA A 336 -0.58 21.24 -10.41
CA ALA A 336 -0.54 20.48 -11.66
C ALA A 336 -1.53 19.29 -11.69
N PHE A 337 -2.00 18.81 -10.53
CA PHE A 337 -2.95 17.69 -10.42
C PHE A 337 -4.41 18.13 -10.30
N GLU A 338 -4.75 19.42 -10.24
CA GLU A 338 -6.10 19.88 -9.89
C GLU A 338 -7.20 19.45 -10.89
N ASN A 339 -6.83 19.17 -12.13
CA ASN A 339 -7.74 18.55 -13.08
C ASN A 339 -8.13 17.10 -12.74
N PHE A 340 -7.47 16.45 -11.78
CA PHE A 340 -7.92 15.17 -11.26
C PHE A 340 -8.76 15.36 -10.02
N ASP A 341 -9.99 14.86 -10.05
CA ASP A 341 -10.90 14.88 -8.90
C ASP A 341 -10.40 13.98 -7.74
N PRO A 342 -11.04 13.97 -6.57
CA PRO A 342 -10.62 13.15 -5.43
C PRO A 342 -10.46 11.66 -5.69
N ILE A 343 -11.13 11.08 -6.68
CA ILE A 343 -10.97 9.67 -7.05
C ILE A 343 -10.11 9.44 -8.29
N GLY A 344 -9.59 10.52 -8.90
CA GLY A 344 -8.70 10.45 -10.06
C GLY A 344 -9.39 10.49 -11.43
N ARG A 345 -10.64 10.94 -11.53
CA ARG A 345 -11.28 11.26 -12.82
C ARG A 345 -10.84 12.65 -13.30
N TRP A 346 -10.76 12.82 -14.60
CA TRP A 346 -10.48 14.14 -15.19
C TRP A 346 -11.67 15.08 -15.07
N ARG A 347 -11.42 16.35 -14.72
CA ARG A 347 -12.40 17.45 -14.65
C ARG A 347 -11.78 18.76 -15.12
N ASP A 348 -12.58 19.62 -15.74
CA ASP A 348 -12.17 20.96 -16.18
C ASP A 348 -12.74 22.06 -15.26
N ARG A 349 -13.66 21.70 -14.36
CA ARG A 349 -14.31 22.64 -13.40
C ARG A 349 -14.39 22.03 -12.00
N TYR A 350 -14.31 22.88 -11.00
CA TYR A 350 -14.57 22.49 -9.62
C TYR A 350 -16.06 22.17 -9.41
N ARG A 351 -16.37 21.36 -8.41
CA ARG A 351 -17.73 20.95 -8.06
C ARG A 351 -18.63 22.15 -7.69
N VAL A 352 -18.07 23.11 -6.98
CA VAL A 352 -18.76 24.34 -6.57
C VAL A 352 -18.75 25.43 -7.64
N GLY A 353 -18.27 25.15 -8.83
CA GLY A 353 -18.14 26.09 -9.95
C GLY A 353 -16.71 26.66 -10.08
N GLY A 354 -16.48 27.40 -11.16
CA GLY A 354 -15.15 27.91 -11.51
C GLY A 354 -14.36 26.94 -12.39
N GLU A 355 -13.56 27.49 -13.28
CA GLU A 355 -12.63 26.75 -14.15
C GLU A 355 -11.39 26.37 -13.33
N ILE A 356 -10.78 25.24 -13.68
CA ILE A 356 -9.55 24.79 -13.05
C ILE A 356 -8.38 25.37 -13.84
N ASP A 357 -7.54 26.12 -13.16
CA ASP A 357 -6.24 26.54 -13.66
C ASP A 357 -5.13 25.72 -12.97
N PRO A 358 -4.53 24.72 -13.64
CA PRO A 358 -3.44 23.94 -13.06
C PRO A 358 -2.07 24.62 -13.20
N SER A 359 -1.99 25.75 -13.92
CA SER A 359 -0.73 26.44 -14.21
C SER A 359 -0.09 27.00 -12.94
N THR A 360 1.24 26.96 -12.89
CA THR A 360 1.98 27.42 -11.72
C THR A 360 3.45 27.68 -12.07
N THR A 361 4.18 28.34 -11.16
CA THR A 361 5.62 28.58 -11.29
C THR A 361 6.34 27.99 -10.09
N LEU A 362 7.32 27.14 -10.35
CA LEU A 362 8.18 26.55 -9.31
C LEU A 362 9.08 27.61 -8.68
N ALA A 363 9.62 27.30 -7.49
CA ALA A 363 10.51 28.21 -6.76
C ALA A 363 11.80 28.59 -7.53
N ASN A 364 12.20 27.82 -8.53
CA ASN A 364 13.35 28.08 -9.41
C ASN A 364 12.98 28.88 -10.67
N GLY A 365 11.71 29.30 -10.83
CA GLY A 365 11.21 30.04 -11.98
C GLY A 365 10.70 29.18 -13.15
N THR A 366 10.73 27.84 -13.04
CA THR A 366 10.18 26.97 -14.09
C THR A 366 8.65 27.05 -14.10
N GLU A 367 8.07 27.30 -15.28
CA GLU A 367 6.64 27.31 -15.46
C GLU A 367 6.13 25.89 -15.72
N LEU A 368 5.05 25.51 -15.02
CA LEU A 368 4.29 24.28 -15.23
C LEU A 368 2.88 24.66 -15.65
N ASN A 369 2.48 24.32 -16.86
CA ASN A 369 1.15 24.62 -17.35
C ASN A 369 0.10 23.61 -16.90
N ASP A 370 0.52 22.35 -16.67
CA ASP A 370 -0.36 21.23 -16.34
C ASP A 370 0.41 20.01 -15.83
N ILE A 371 -0.30 18.90 -15.69
CA ILE A 371 0.27 17.61 -15.31
C ILE A 371 1.27 17.06 -16.35
N ILE A 372 1.11 17.37 -17.63
CA ILE A 372 2.01 16.90 -18.70
C ILE A 372 3.37 17.57 -18.51
N ALA A 373 3.38 18.88 -18.28
CA ALA A 373 4.61 19.63 -18.01
C ALA A 373 5.31 19.11 -16.73
N LEU A 374 4.55 18.79 -15.67
CA LEU A 374 5.11 18.19 -14.46
C LEU A 374 5.75 16.83 -14.72
N LYS A 375 5.07 15.93 -15.44
CA LYS A 375 5.60 14.60 -15.81
C LYS A 375 6.89 14.72 -16.62
N SER A 376 6.90 15.58 -17.64
CA SER A 376 8.09 15.82 -18.48
C SER A 376 9.26 16.34 -17.64
N MET A 377 9.04 17.35 -16.80
CA MET A 377 10.05 17.91 -15.91
C MET A 377 10.64 16.87 -14.96
N LEU A 378 9.78 16.00 -14.40
CA LEU A 378 10.23 14.91 -13.53
C LEU A 378 11.02 13.87 -14.32
N ALA A 379 10.57 13.48 -15.51
CA ALA A 379 11.25 12.51 -16.37
C ALA A 379 12.64 13.01 -16.81
N GLU A 380 12.79 14.31 -17.10
CA GLU A 380 14.07 14.95 -17.40
C GLU A 380 15.04 14.93 -16.20
N ASN A 381 14.50 14.92 -14.98
CA ASN A 381 15.27 14.83 -13.73
C ASN A 381 15.34 13.39 -13.19
N GLU A 382 15.52 12.39 -14.05
CA GLU A 382 15.49 10.97 -13.70
C GLU A 382 16.40 10.62 -12.51
N SER A 383 17.59 11.20 -12.43
CA SER A 383 18.54 10.97 -11.31
C SER A 383 17.93 11.30 -9.95
N GLN A 384 17.07 12.33 -9.86
CA GLN A 384 16.40 12.68 -8.62
C GLN A 384 15.32 11.65 -8.26
N ILE A 385 14.60 11.12 -9.26
CA ILE A 385 13.59 10.04 -9.07
C ILE A 385 14.30 8.77 -8.58
N VAL A 386 15.39 8.39 -9.25
CA VAL A 386 16.22 7.24 -8.85
C VAL A 386 16.69 7.41 -7.41
N ARG A 387 17.16 8.59 -7.02
CA ARG A 387 17.57 8.90 -5.65
C ARG A 387 16.43 8.77 -4.65
N GLY A 388 15.26 9.30 -4.96
CA GLY A 388 14.06 9.20 -4.13
C GLY A 388 13.67 7.75 -3.90
N LEU A 389 13.57 6.97 -4.98
CA LEU A 389 13.23 5.55 -4.92
C LEU A 389 14.30 4.72 -4.19
N THR A 390 15.59 5.02 -4.41
CA THR A 390 16.70 4.37 -3.68
C THR A 390 16.54 4.54 -2.17
N LYS A 391 16.26 5.76 -1.70
CA LYS A 391 16.03 6.02 -0.27
C LYS A 391 14.84 5.23 0.27
N LYS A 392 13.72 5.19 -0.46
CA LYS A 392 12.52 4.45 -0.04
C LYS A 392 12.78 2.94 0.03
N LEU A 393 13.47 2.37 -0.97
CA LEU A 393 13.80 0.94 -0.99
C LEU A 393 14.85 0.58 0.06
N LEU A 394 15.87 1.40 0.30
CA LEU A 394 16.85 1.18 1.37
C LEU A 394 16.17 1.19 2.74
N ALA A 395 15.31 2.18 3.02
CA ALA A 395 14.57 2.23 4.27
C ALA A 395 13.64 1.01 4.44
N TYR A 396 12.94 0.61 3.37
CA TYR A 396 12.06 -0.56 3.39
C TYR A 396 12.83 -1.87 3.61
N SER A 397 13.95 -2.07 2.91
CA SER A 397 14.73 -3.31 2.97
C SER A 397 15.54 -3.46 4.27
N SER A 398 15.97 -2.35 4.88
CA SER A 398 16.72 -2.36 6.14
C SER A 398 15.85 -2.24 7.38
N GLY A 399 14.57 -1.85 7.21
CA GLY A 399 13.63 -1.64 8.32
C GLY A 399 13.99 -0.43 9.21
N ARG A 400 14.84 0.48 8.75
CA ARG A 400 15.25 1.67 9.50
C ARG A 400 15.13 2.97 8.69
N VAL A 401 15.04 4.08 9.41
CA VAL A 401 15.13 5.41 8.80
C VAL A 401 16.58 5.68 8.38
N LEU A 402 16.76 6.25 7.19
CA LEU A 402 18.08 6.65 6.73
C LEU A 402 18.55 7.90 7.43
N GLU A 403 19.83 7.90 7.80
CA GLU A 403 20.51 9.00 8.49
C GLU A 403 21.43 9.78 7.51
N PRO A 404 21.90 10.98 7.87
CA PRO A 404 22.82 11.74 7.02
C PRO A 404 24.09 10.99 6.63
N VAL A 405 24.57 10.05 7.46
CA VAL A 405 25.74 9.22 7.19
C VAL A 405 25.52 8.26 6.01
N ASP A 406 24.28 7.87 5.74
CA ASP A 406 23.91 6.96 4.64
C ASP A 406 23.99 7.63 3.26
N ARG A 407 24.17 8.95 3.20
CA ARG A 407 24.19 9.72 1.96
C ARG A 407 25.22 9.22 0.96
N GLY A 408 26.40 8.87 1.44
CA GLY A 408 27.49 8.36 0.58
C GLY A 408 27.11 7.07 -0.14
N GLU A 409 26.42 6.17 0.55
CA GLU A 409 25.97 4.90 -0.05
C GLU A 409 24.80 5.12 -1.03
N VAL A 410 23.87 6.02 -0.73
CA VAL A 410 22.83 6.44 -1.68
C VAL A 410 23.47 7.01 -2.95
N ASP A 411 24.47 7.90 -2.82
CA ASP A 411 25.19 8.50 -3.95
C ASP A 411 25.93 7.44 -4.79
N ARG A 412 26.52 6.43 -4.14
CA ARG A 412 27.17 5.29 -4.81
C ARG A 412 26.17 4.51 -5.66
N ILE A 413 25.02 4.14 -5.08
CA ILE A 413 23.96 3.37 -5.77
C ILE A 413 23.43 4.15 -6.98
N VAL A 414 23.08 5.43 -6.80
CA VAL A 414 22.60 6.29 -7.89
C VAL A 414 23.62 6.37 -9.02
N SER A 415 24.92 6.56 -8.69
CA SER A 415 25.99 6.63 -9.69
C SER A 415 26.22 5.30 -10.42
N ALA A 416 25.98 4.15 -9.75
CA ALA A 416 26.07 2.84 -10.38
C ALA A 416 24.93 2.62 -11.37
N LEU A 417 23.72 3.02 -11.01
CA LEU A 417 22.53 2.90 -11.85
C LEU A 417 22.58 3.80 -13.09
N ASP A 418 23.06 5.03 -12.94
CA ASP A 418 23.24 5.95 -14.07
C ASP A 418 24.07 5.34 -15.19
N LYS A 419 25.10 4.56 -14.86
CA LYS A 419 25.95 3.84 -15.80
C LYS A 419 25.27 2.64 -16.45
N SER A 420 24.23 2.06 -15.82
CA SER A 420 23.51 0.86 -16.29
C SER A 420 22.14 1.16 -16.89
N GLY A 421 21.73 2.43 -16.97
CA GLY A 421 20.48 2.85 -17.61
C GLY A 421 19.28 2.93 -16.66
N ASN A 422 19.50 3.05 -15.36
CA ASN A 422 18.46 3.34 -14.34
C ASN A 422 17.29 2.35 -14.33
N HIS A 423 17.57 1.05 -14.32
CA HIS A 423 16.54 0.02 -14.34
C HIS A 423 16.15 -0.46 -12.93
N LEU A 424 14.87 -0.80 -12.75
CA LEU A 424 14.29 -1.06 -11.43
C LEU A 424 14.85 -2.31 -10.75
N LYS A 425 15.01 -3.43 -11.46
CA LYS A 425 15.58 -4.66 -10.90
C LYS A 425 17.06 -4.48 -10.56
N ASP A 426 17.80 -3.71 -11.36
CA ASP A 426 19.19 -3.40 -11.11
C ASP A 426 19.34 -2.53 -9.84
N LEU A 427 18.39 -1.63 -9.58
CA LEU A 427 18.33 -0.91 -8.30
C LEU A 427 18.20 -1.86 -7.11
N ILE A 428 17.32 -2.85 -7.17
CA ILE A 428 17.18 -3.85 -6.10
C ILE A 428 18.49 -4.64 -5.92
N LYS A 429 19.16 -5.00 -7.01
CA LYS A 429 20.47 -5.68 -6.96
C LYS A 429 21.55 -4.82 -6.30
N GLU A 430 21.59 -3.51 -6.57
CA GLU A 430 22.52 -2.60 -5.91
C GLU A 430 22.21 -2.40 -4.43
N ILE A 431 20.92 -2.39 -4.06
CA ILE A 431 20.48 -2.29 -2.67
C ILE A 431 20.94 -3.48 -1.84
N VAL A 432 20.73 -4.71 -2.31
CA VAL A 432 21.07 -5.91 -1.52
C VAL A 432 22.58 -6.12 -1.32
N VAL A 433 23.41 -5.48 -2.13
CA VAL A 433 24.86 -5.52 -1.99
C VAL A 433 25.45 -4.28 -1.31
N SER A 434 24.58 -3.37 -0.85
CA SER A 434 24.98 -2.12 -0.17
C SER A 434 25.37 -2.37 1.29
N ASP A 435 26.23 -1.49 1.82
CA ASP A 435 26.59 -1.55 3.23
C ASP A 435 25.37 -1.38 4.14
N ILE A 436 24.39 -0.53 3.76
CA ILE A 436 23.14 -0.34 4.51
C ILE A 436 22.32 -1.64 4.62
N PHE A 437 22.34 -2.46 3.57
CA PHE A 437 21.64 -3.75 3.59
C PHE A 437 22.41 -4.84 4.34
N LEU A 438 23.74 -4.81 4.33
CA LEU A 438 24.61 -5.84 4.91
C LEU A 438 25.04 -5.56 6.35
N THR A 439 24.67 -4.40 6.90
CA THR A 439 24.96 -4.00 8.30
C THR A 439 23.67 -3.56 9.01
N LYS A 440 23.78 -3.36 10.33
CA LYS A 440 22.70 -2.81 11.14
C LYS A 440 23.05 -1.40 11.61
#